data_1c12250067a43ab3e2749c75e60059cf
#
_entry.id   1c12250067a43ab3e2749c75e60059cf
#
_cell.length_a   1.000
_cell.length_b   1.000
_cell.length_c   1.000
_cell.angle_alpha   90.00
_cell.angle_beta   90.00
_cell.angle_gamma   90.00
#
_symmetry.space_group_name_H-M   'P 1'
#
loop_
_entity.id
_entity.type
_entity.pdbx_description
1 polymer ?
#
loop_
_entity_poly.entity_id
_entity_poly.type
_entity_poly.pdbx_seq_one_letter_code
_entity_poly.pdbx_strand_id
1 'polypeptide(L)'
;MLTGFATSTGTARYRDRFPELRDAGHFRRPANVPGAGELWLSSIGLGTYLGDADAATDTAYTESIASALRSGINVLDTAINYRHQRSERNIGAALQQLVASRELNRDEILV
;
A
#
# COMPACT_ATOMS: atom_id res chain seq x y z
N MET A 1 1.14 7.76 14.87
CA MET A 1 0.20 7.40 13.79
C MET A 1 0.52 8.22 12.54
N LEU A 2 0.60 7.56 11.40
CA LEU A 2 0.75 8.27 10.13
C LEU A 2 -0.58 8.83 9.69
N THR A 3 -0.59 10.11 9.36
CA THR A 3 -1.77 10.78 8.81
C THR A 3 -1.57 11.01 7.31
N GLY A 4 -2.67 11.19 6.62
CA GLY A 4 -2.65 11.46 5.19
C GLY A 4 -3.35 10.39 4.37
N PHE A 5 -3.36 10.60 3.08
CA PHE A 5 -4.04 9.72 2.13
C PHE A 5 -3.34 9.81 0.77
N ALA A 6 -3.63 8.86 -0.11
CA ALA A 6 -3.09 8.85 -1.46
C ALA A 6 -3.50 10.10 -2.24
N THR A 7 -2.57 10.66 -3.00
CA THR A 7 -2.81 11.82 -3.86
C THR A 7 -2.40 11.52 -5.30
N SER A 8 -2.92 12.29 -6.22
CA SER A 8 -2.53 12.21 -7.63
C SER A 8 -1.01 12.40 -7.80
N THR A 9 -0.46 13.42 -7.19
CA THR A 9 0.98 13.71 -7.26
C THR A 9 1.82 12.63 -6.58
N GLY A 10 1.39 12.16 -5.40
CA GLY A 10 2.10 11.12 -4.66
C GLY A 10 2.12 9.80 -5.42
N THR A 11 0.97 9.36 -5.91
CA THR A 11 0.89 8.08 -6.64
C THR A 11 1.62 8.15 -7.99
N ALA A 12 1.66 9.30 -8.65
CA ALA A 12 2.48 9.49 -9.85
C ALA A 12 3.98 9.39 -9.54
N ARG A 13 4.41 9.96 -8.42
CA ARG A 13 5.80 9.85 -7.96
C ARG A 13 6.17 8.40 -7.68
N TYR A 14 5.29 7.65 -7.03
CA TYR A 14 5.49 6.22 -6.78
C TYR A 14 5.63 5.44 -8.08
N ARG A 15 4.70 5.63 -9.02
CA ARG A 15 4.73 5.02 -10.35
C ARG A 15 6.08 5.23 -11.05
N ASP A 16 6.60 6.45 -10.99
CA ASP A 16 7.80 6.84 -11.73
C ASP A 16 9.09 6.22 -11.18
N ARG A 17 9.04 5.62 -9.99
CA ARG A 17 10.16 4.83 -9.46
C ARG A 17 10.27 3.45 -10.10
N PHE A 18 9.23 3.01 -10.82
CA PHE A 18 9.18 1.70 -11.45
C PHE A 18 8.93 1.83 -12.95
N PRO A 19 9.91 2.38 -13.69
CA PRO A 19 9.68 2.71 -15.11
C PRO A 19 9.34 1.51 -15.98
N GLU A 20 9.89 0.33 -15.71
CA GLU A 20 9.56 -0.87 -16.47
C GLU A 20 8.11 -1.31 -16.25
N LEU A 21 7.65 -1.26 -15.00
CA LEU A 21 6.26 -1.58 -14.66
C LEU A 21 5.31 -0.52 -15.21
N ARG A 22 5.67 0.75 -15.12
CA ARG A 22 4.90 1.86 -15.69
C ARG A 22 4.71 1.67 -17.20
N ASP A 23 5.79 1.39 -17.91
CA ASP A 23 5.76 1.25 -19.36
C ASP A 23 5.01 -0.01 -19.80
N ALA A 24 4.95 -1.02 -18.95
CA ALA A 24 4.15 -2.23 -19.17
C ALA A 24 2.67 -2.06 -18.83
N GLY A 25 2.24 -0.90 -18.35
CA GLY A 25 0.84 -0.63 -18.01
C GLY A 25 0.40 -1.14 -16.65
N HIS A 26 1.33 -1.40 -15.74
CA HIS A 26 1.04 -1.87 -14.39
C HIS A 26 0.29 -0.83 -13.54
N PHE A 27 0.55 0.45 -13.76
CA PHE A 27 -0.12 1.53 -13.02
C PHE A 27 -1.24 2.12 -13.87
N ARG A 28 -2.44 2.21 -13.29
CA ARG A 28 -3.64 2.68 -13.98
C ARG A 28 -4.41 3.68 -13.13
N ARG A 29 -5.18 4.51 -13.80
CA ARG A 29 -6.09 5.46 -13.15
C ARG A 29 -7.50 4.87 -13.20
N PRO A 30 -8.14 4.60 -12.03
CA PRO A 30 -9.49 4.03 -12.01
C PRO A 30 -10.55 5.11 -12.22
N ALA A 31 -10.67 5.61 -13.43
CA ALA A 31 -11.49 6.77 -13.78
C ALA A 31 -12.97 6.63 -13.38
N ASN A 32 -13.47 5.40 -13.27
CA ASN A 32 -14.86 5.12 -12.92
C ASN A 32 -15.10 4.96 -11.41
N VAL A 33 -14.07 5.12 -10.58
CA VAL A 33 -14.19 4.99 -9.12
C VAL A 33 -14.23 6.39 -8.50
N PRO A 34 -15.36 6.79 -7.91
CA PRO A 34 -15.47 8.10 -7.27
C PRO A 34 -14.39 8.31 -6.21
N GLY A 35 -13.73 9.46 -6.26
CA GLY A 35 -12.68 9.82 -5.31
C GLY A 35 -11.30 9.23 -5.61
N ALA A 36 -11.18 8.32 -6.58
CA ALA A 36 -9.90 7.67 -6.90
C ALA A 36 -9.47 7.84 -8.37
N GLY A 37 -10.28 8.52 -9.19
CA GLY A 37 -10.06 8.62 -10.64
C GLY A 37 -8.76 9.30 -11.07
N GLU A 38 -8.16 10.08 -10.19
CA GLU A 38 -6.91 10.78 -10.45
C GLU A 38 -5.68 10.06 -9.90
N LEU A 39 -5.87 8.94 -9.19
CA LEU A 39 -4.78 8.20 -8.56
C LEU A 39 -4.14 7.22 -9.54
N TRP A 40 -2.82 7.09 -9.46
CA TRP A 40 -2.10 6.05 -10.19
C TRP A 40 -1.92 4.84 -9.27
N LEU A 41 -2.68 3.79 -9.55
CA LEU A 41 -2.74 2.59 -8.71
C LEU A 41 -2.17 1.39 -9.45
N SER A 42 -1.45 0.55 -8.70
CA SER A 42 -0.95 -0.72 -9.22
C SER A 42 -2.11 -1.63 -9.68
N SER A 43 -1.88 -2.41 -10.72
CA SER A 43 -2.91 -3.29 -11.30
C SER A 43 -3.30 -4.44 -10.37
N ILE A 44 -2.49 -4.72 -9.36
CA ILE A 44 -2.81 -5.65 -8.28
C ILE A 44 -2.65 -4.94 -6.95
N GLY A 45 -3.40 -5.38 -5.95
CA GLY A 45 -3.30 -4.92 -4.58
C GLY A 45 -2.99 -6.08 -3.64
N LEU A 46 -2.62 -5.76 -2.41
CA LEU A 46 -2.35 -6.74 -1.37
C LEU A 46 -3.52 -6.76 -0.39
N GLY A 47 -4.17 -7.94 -0.26
CA GLY A 47 -5.20 -8.17 0.74
C GLY A 47 -4.60 -8.58 2.08
N THR A 48 -5.31 -8.30 3.18
CA THR A 48 -4.81 -8.56 4.53
C THR A 48 -5.81 -9.33 5.40
N TYR A 49 -6.71 -10.07 4.79
CA TYR A 49 -7.76 -10.79 5.50
C TYR A 49 -7.29 -12.12 6.12
N LEU A 50 -6.55 -12.93 5.38
CA LEU A 50 -6.21 -14.29 5.77
C LEU A 50 -5.11 -14.37 6.84
N GLY A 51 -5.11 -15.47 7.57
CA GLY A 51 -4.05 -15.79 8.53
C GLY A 51 -4.50 -15.70 9.98
N ASP A 52 -3.65 -16.22 10.86
CA ASP A 52 -3.93 -16.29 12.29
C ASP A 52 -3.72 -14.94 12.99
N ALA A 53 -4.35 -14.79 14.15
CA ALA A 53 -4.21 -13.59 14.98
C ALA A 53 -3.10 -13.82 16.02
N ASP A 54 -1.85 -13.93 15.55
CA ASP A 54 -0.69 -14.15 16.40
C ASP A 54 0.52 -13.32 15.97
N ALA A 55 1.54 -13.30 16.82
CA ALA A 55 2.73 -12.48 16.62
C ALA A 55 3.56 -12.92 15.41
N ALA A 56 3.65 -14.21 15.12
CA ALA A 56 4.39 -14.71 13.97
C ALA A 56 3.73 -14.25 12.65
N THR A 57 2.41 -14.31 12.59
CA THR A 57 1.65 -13.83 11.44
C THR A 57 1.75 -12.31 11.30
N ASP A 58 1.76 -11.57 12.41
CA ASP A 58 1.96 -10.11 12.39
C ASP A 58 3.30 -9.75 11.76
N THR A 59 4.37 -10.43 12.14
CA THR A 59 5.69 -10.22 11.56
C THR A 59 5.69 -10.51 10.06
N ALA A 60 5.12 -11.63 9.67
CA ALA A 60 5.03 -12.01 8.26
C ALA A 60 4.24 -10.97 7.44
N TYR A 61 3.14 -10.45 7.97
CA TYR A 61 2.35 -9.41 7.33
C TYR A 61 3.15 -8.11 7.18
N THR A 62 3.78 -7.64 8.24
CA THR A 62 4.57 -6.41 8.19
C THR A 62 5.68 -6.51 7.14
N GLU A 63 6.40 -7.61 7.11
CA GLU A 63 7.46 -7.85 6.13
C GLU A 63 6.93 -7.97 4.71
N SER A 64 5.81 -8.67 4.52
CA SER A 64 5.19 -8.86 3.20
C SER A 64 4.65 -7.54 2.64
N ILE A 65 4.04 -6.72 3.48
CA ILE A 65 3.54 -5.40 3.09
C ILE A 65 4.72 -4.51 2.66
N ALA A 66 5.78 -4.47 3.46
CA ALA A 66 6.97 -3.69 3.11
C ALA A 66 7.58 -4.15 1.78
N SER A 67 7.68 -5.46 1.58
CA SER A 67 8.18 -6.03 0.32
C SER A 67 7.31 -5.67 -0.88
N ALA A 68 5.99 -5.75 -0.73
CA ALA A 68 5.05 -5.38 -1.78
C ALA A 68 5.19 -3.90 -2.17
N LEU A 69 5.27 -3.02 -1.18
CA LEU A 69 5.43 -1.59 -1.41
C LEU A 69 6.76 -1.24 -2.10
N ARG A 70 7.82 -1.96 -1.77
CA ARG A 70 9.12 -1.82 -2.45
C ARG A 70 9.13 -2.37 -3.87
N SER A 71 8.16 -3.21 -4.20
CA SER A 71 8.11 -3.92 -5.47
C SER A 71 7.13 -3.34 -6.49
N GLY A 72 6.44 -2.24 -6.15
CA GLY A 72 5.55 -1.55 -7.08
C GLY A 72 4.06 -1.81 -6.84
N ILE A 73 3.66 -2.31 -5.67
CA ILE A 73 2.26 -2.46 -5.26
C ILE A 73 1.94 -1.34 -4.27
N ASN A 74 0.98 -0.48 -4.63
CA ASN A 74 0.60 0.65 -3.78
C ASN A 74 -0.87 0.65 -3.35
N VAL A 75 -1.55 -0.49 -3.46
CA VAL A 75 -2.93 -0.66 -3.00
C VAL A 75 -2.96 -1.73 -1.92
N LEU A 76 -3.42 -1.35 -0.73
CA LEU A 76 -3.54 -2.26 0.41
C LEU A 76 -5.01 -2.33 0.83
N ASP A 77 -5.57 -3.54 0.87
CA ASP A 77 -6.95 -3.77 1.28
C ASP A 77 -7.00 -4.29 2.70
N THR A 78 -7.75 -3.60 3.56
CA THR A 78 -7.91 -3.98 4.96
C THR A 78 -9.27 -3.56 5.49
N ALA A 79 -9.61 -4.10 6.67
CA ALA A 79 -10.77 -3.69 7.44
C ALA A 79 -10.46 -3.79 8.92
N ILE A 80 -11.22 -3.05 9.72
CA ILE A 80 -11.02 -2.99 11.18
C ILE A 80 -11.13 -4.37 11.84
N ASN A 81 -11.94 -5.26 11.29
CA ASN A 81 -12.15 -6.61 11.84
C ASN A 81 -11.18 -7.67 11.29
N TYR A 82 -10.31 -7.33 10.35
CA TYR A 82 -9.37 -8.30 9.79
C TYR A 82 -8.34 -8.71 10.84
N ARG A 83 -8.32 -10.00 11.16
CA ARG A 83 -7.43 -10.59 12.17
C ARG A 83 -7.51 -9.81 13.50
N HIS A 84 -8.71 -9.44 13.94
CA HIS A 84 -8.95 -8.65 15.17
C HIS A 84 -8.16 -7.32 15.18
N GLN A 85 -8.22 -6.58 14.07
CA GLN A 85 -7.53 -5.30 13.87
C GLN A 85 -6.00 -5.41 13.71
N ARG A 86 -5.45 -6.60 13.77
CA ARG A 86 -3.99 -6.80 13.60
C ARG A 86 -3.51 -6.43 12.19
N SER A 87 -4.31 -6.74 11.17
CA SER A 87 -3.96 -6.40 9.79
C SER A 87 -3.77 -4.90 9.58
N GLU A 88 -4.69 -4.10 10.08
CA GLU A 88 -4.60 -2.65 10.04
C GLU A 88 -3.35 -2.14 10.78
N ARG A 89 -3.04 -2.73 11.93
CA ARG A 89 -1.83 -2.37 12.69
C ARG A 89 -0.54 -2.76 11.97
N ASN A 90 -0.54 -3.89 11.28
CA ASN A 90 0.62 -4.34 10.50
C ASN A 90 0.88 -3.43 9.30
N ILE A 91 -0.18 -2.94 8.64
CA ILE A 91 -0.06 -1.91 7.60
C ILE A 91 0.57 -0.64 8.21
N GLY A 92 0.05 -0.19 9.33
CA GLY A 92 0.58 0.99 10.02
C GLY A 92 2.06 0.83 10.35
N ALA A 93 2.48 -0.31 10.88
CA ALA A 93 3.87 -0.59 11.21
C ALA A 93 4.78 -0.56 9.98
N ALA A 94 4.37 -1.21 8.89
CA ALA A 94 5.13 -1.22 7.65
C ALA A 94 5.27 0.17 7.04
N LEU A 95 4.17 0.94 7.01
CA LEU A 95 4.19 2.30 6.48
C LEU A 95 5.08 3.21 7.33
N GLN A 96 4.99 3.14 8.66
CA GLN A 96 5.85 3.94 9.54
C GLN A 96 7.33 3.64 9.30
N GLN A 97 7.68 2.36 9.15
CA GLN A 97 9.05 1.95 8.88
C GLN A 97 9.56 2.56 7.58
N LEU A 98 8.80 2.44 6.50
CA LEU A 98 9.23 2.89 5.17
C LEU A 98 9.23 4.40 5.03
N VAL A 99 8.32 5.09 5.69
CA VAL A 99 8.31 6.56 5.73
C VAL A 99 9.49 7.08 6.56
N ALA A 100 9.77 6.46 7.70
CA ALA A 100 10.90 6.86 8.55
C ALA A 100 12.24 6.65 7.85
N SER A 101 12.38 5.60 7.06
CA SER A 101 13.59 5.34 6.27
C SER A 101 13.65 6.13 4.96
N ARG A 102 12.64 6.96 4.69
CA ARG A 102 12.53 7.78 3.47
C ARG A 102 12.45 6.97 2.18
N GLU A 103 11.99 5.74 2.25
CA GLU A 103 11.77 4.89 1.08
C GLU A 103 10.48 5.25 0.36
N LEU A 104 9.48 5.76 1.08
CA LEU A 104 8.23 6.23 0.50
C LEU A 104 7.57 7.32 1.36
N ASN A 105 6.53 7.94 0.81
CA ASN A 105 5.70 8.90 1.51
C ASN A 105 4.27 8.37 1.62
N ARG A 106 3.53 8.84 2.63
CA ARG A 106 2.16 8.36 2.88
C ARG A 106 1.22 8.62 1.69
N ASP A 107 1.45 9.71 0.96
CA ASP A 107 0.59 10.11 -0.17
C ASP A 107 0.77 9.23 -1.43
N GLU A 108 1.68 8.29 -1.39
CA GLU A 108 1.94 7.36 -2.49
C GLU A 108 1.08 6.10 -2.44
N ILE A 109 0.45 5.82 -1.29
CA ILE A 109 -0.15 4.52 -0.98
C ILE A 109 -1.65 4.69 -0.68
N LEU A 110 -2.48 3.88 -1.36
CA LEU A 110 -3.90 3.76 -1.07
C LEU A 110 -4.13 2.61 -0.09
N VAL A 111 -4.79 2.96 1.01
CA VAL A 111 -5.20 1.97 2.02
C VAL A 111 -6.71 2.01 2.17
#